data_11769aed87f6dcb2c64f931ce549d4f3
#
_entry.id   11769aed87f6dcb2c64f931ce549d4f3
#
_cell.length_a   1.000
_cell.length_b   1.000
_cell.length_c   1.000
_cell.angle_alpha   90.00
_cell.angle_beta   90.00
_cell.angle_gamma   90.00
#
_symmetry.space_group_name_H-M   'P 1'
#
loop_
_entity.id
_entity.type
_entity.pdbx_description
1 polymer ?
#
loop_
_entity_poly.entity_id
_entity_poly.type
_entity_poly.pdbx_seq_one_letter_code
_entity_poly.pdbx_strand_id
1 'polypeptide(L)'
;IGALQIARISVGAMGPVVDEVNVFNLPFVFRDEAHMRKVIDGPIGQELLERMTNGPGSRLVALGWMDAGTRNVYAKKAVTGPADLKGMKIRMMGNPLFVETMNAMA
;
A
#
# COMPACT_ATOMS: atom_id res chain seq x y z
N ILE A 1 11.18 3.15 -18.47
CA ILE A 1 12.48 3.28 -19.13
C ILE A 1 13.02 1.97 -19.73
N GLY A 2 12.33 0.84 -19.50
CA GLY A 2 12.73 -0.45 -20.06
C GLY A 2 13.90 -1.15 -19.38
N ALA A 3 14.31 -0.68 -18.20
CA ALA A 3 15.39 -1.31 -17.44
C ALA A 3 14.97 -2.66 -16.83
N LEU A 4 13.69 -2.83 -16.53
CA LEU A 4 13.10 -4.06 -16.01
C LEU A 4 11.92 -4.48 -16.88
N GLN A 5 11.79 -5.75 -17.15
CA GLN A 5 10.68 -6.32 -17.91
C GLN A 5 9.55 -6.78 -16.98
N ILE A 6 9.91 -7.30 -15.81
CA ILE A 6 8.96 -7.77 -14.79
C ILE A 6 9.45 -7.32 -13.42
N ALA A 7 8.54 -6.86 -12.56
CA ALA A 7 8.88 -6.47 -11.20
C ALA A 7 7.72 -6.76 -10.24
N ARG A 8 8.06 -6.97 -8.96
CA ARG A 8 7.12 -6.96 -7.85
C ARG A 8 7.24 -5.60 -7.17
N ILE A 9 6.15 -4.85 -7.14
CA ILE A 9 6.13 -3.48 -6.62
C ILE A 9 5.08 -3.38 -5.51
N SER A 10 5.42 -2.68 -4.43
CA SER A 10 4.48 -2.41 -3.36
C SER A 10 3.33 -1.52 -3.85
N VAL A 11 2.10 -1.87 -3.47
CA VAL A 11 0.90 -1.06 -3.72
C VAL A 11 1.04 0.34 -3.11
N GLY A 12 1.75 0.46 -1.98
CA GLY A 12 2.04 1.76 -1.38
C GLY A 12 2.82 2.69 -2.31
N ALA A 13 3.84 2.15 -2.97
CA ALA A 13 4.64 2.91 -3.92
C ALA A 13 3.88 3.20 -5.24
N MET A 14 2.90 2.37 -5.58
CA MET A 14 2.07 2.55 -6.79
C MET A 14 0.96 3.60 -6.60
N GLY A 15 0.59 3.91 -5.37
CA GLY A 15 -0.50 4.85 -5.09
C GLY A 15 -0.41 6.18 -5.82
N PRO A 16 0.76 6.85 -5.86
CA PRO A 16 0.93 8.10 -6.61
C PRO A 16 0.81 7.94 -8.14
N VAL A 17 1.00 6.74 -8.66
CA VAL A 17 0.94 6.45 -10.11
C VAL A 17 -0.47 6.03 -10.53
N VAL A 18 -1.11 5.19 -9.71
CA VAL A 18 -2.47 4.69 -9.94
C VAL A 18 -3.28 4.95 -8.68
N ASP A 19 -4.06 6.01 -8.68
CA ASP A 19 -4.75 6.51 -7.48
C ASP A 19 -5.73 5.50 -6.88
N GLU A 20 -6.39 4.73 -7.70
CA GLU A 20 -7.40 3.75 -7.26
C GLU A 20 -6.86 2.67 -6.34
N VAL A 21 -5.57 2.31 -6.44
CA VAL A 21 -4.98 1.29 -5.57
C VAL A 21 -4.78 1.78 -4.14
N ASN A 22 -4.90 3.08 -3.88
CA ASN A 22 -4.81 3.65 -2.55
C ASN A 22 -5.91 3.13 -1.61
N VAL A 23 -7.00 2.59 -2.13
CA VAL A 23 -8.03 1.96 -1.30
C VAL A 23 -7.44 0.82 -0.44
N PHE A 24 -6.43 0.12 -0.94
CA PHE A 24 -5.72 -0.92 -0.18
C PHE A 24 -4.72 -0.37 0.83
N ASN A 25 -4.35 0.90 0.70
CA ASN A 25 -3.43 1.57 1.61
C ASN A 25 -4.11 2.25 2.79
N LEU A 26 -5.44 2.33 2.78
CA LEU A 26 -6.22 2.89 3.88
C LEU A 26 -6.04 2.05 5.15
N PRO A 27 -5.84 2.69 6.32
CA PRO A 27 -5.69 1.96 7.57
C PRO A 27 -6.97 1.19 7.91
N PHE A 28 -6.81 -0.04 8.41
CA PHE A 28 -7.90 -0.89 8.91
C PHE A 28 -9.02 -1.19 7.89
N VAL A 29 -8.75 -1.07 6.60
CA VAL A 29 -9.76 -1.35 5.57
C VAL A 29 -10.09 -2.85 5.48
N PHE A 30 -9.15 -3.71 5.80
CA PHE A 30 -9.35 -5.16 5.90
C PHE A 30 -9.45 -5.60 7.36
N ARG A 31 -10.40 -6.49 7.65
CA ARG A 31 -10.57 -7.06 9.00
C ARG A 31 -9.45 -8.01 9.37
N ASP A 32 -9.03 -8.84 8.43
CA ASP A 32 -8.01 -9.86 8.58
C ASP A 32 -7.43 -10.27 7.21
N GLU A 33 -6.49 -11.19 7.21
CA GLU A 33 -5.88 -11.69 5.99
C GLU A 33 -6.88 -12.43 5.08
N ALA A 34 -7.80 -13.18 5.66
CA ALA A 34 -8.82 -13.90 4.88
C ALA A 34 -9.75 -12.93 4.14
N HIS A 35 -10.14 -11.83 4.79
CA HIS A 35 -10.92 -10.78 4.15
C HIS A 35 -10.14 -10.13 3.00
N MET A 36 -8.88 -9.78 3.25
CA MET A 36 -8.01 -9.21 2.22
C MET A 36 -7.89 -10.14 1.01
N ARG A 37 -7.66 -11.42 1.21
CA ARG A 37 -7.54 -12.40 0.12
C ARG A 37 -8.83 -12.52 -0.69
N LYS A 38 -9.97 -12.51 -0.03
CA LYS A 38 -11.27 -12.52 -0.75
C LYS A 38 -11.44 -11.31 -1.65
N VAL A 39 -10.96 -10.15 -1.21
CA VAL A 39 -11.06 -8.91 -2.00
C VAL A 39 -10.09 -8.95 -3.19
N ILE A 40 -8.83 -9.29 -2.96
CA ILE A 40 -7.83 -9.26 -4.04
C ILE A 40 -8.00 -10.38 -5.05
N ASP A 41 -8.52 -11.54 -4.64
CA ASP A 41 -8.77 -12.66 -5.54
C ASP A 41 -10.14 -12.59 -6.23
N GLY A 42 -10.98 -11.65 -5.83
CA GLY A 42 -12.32 -11.45 -6.35
C GLY A 42 -12.43 -10.34 -7.41
N PRO A 43 -13.67 -9.93 -7.72
CA PRO A 43 -13.92 -8.92 -8.76
C PRO A 43 -13.25 -7.56 -8.51
N ILE A 44 -13.14 -7.14 -7.26
CA ILE A 44 -12.52 -5.86 -6.90
C ILE A 44 -11.04 -5.88 -7.23
N GLY A 45 -10.33 -6.94 -6.84
CA GLY A 45 -8.91 -7.10 -7.18
C GLY A 45 -8.67 -7.15 -8.68
N GLN A 46 -9.52 -7.86 -9.40
CA GLN A 46 -9.46 -7.95 -10.87
C GLN A 46 -9.67 -6.58 -11.52
N GLU A 47 -10.66 -5.83 -11.07
CA GLU A 47 -10.93 -4.48 -11.58
C GLU A 47 -9.74 -3.55 -11.37
N LEU A 48 -9.10 -3.60 -10.21
CA LEU A 48 -7.92 -2.77 -9.93
C LEU A 48 -6.70 -3.16 -10.78
N LEU A 49 -6.51 -4.45 -11.05
CA LEU A 49 -5.47 -4.90 -11.99
C LEU A 49 -5.72 -4.32 -13.39
N GLU A 50 -6.97 -4.33 -13.85
CA GLU A 50 -7.35 -3.76 -15.14
C GLU A 50 -7.13 -2.25 -15.17
N ARG A 51 -7.45 -1.53 -14.10
CA ARG A 51 -7.20 -0.09 -14.00
C ARG A 51 -5.72 0.26 -14.02
N MET A 52 -4.88 -0.54 -13.39
CA MET A 52 -3.43 -0.35 -13.47
C MET A 52 -2.90 -0.56 -14.90
N THR A 53 -3.44 -1.53 -15.63
CA THR A 53 -3.03 -1.83 -17.00
C THR A 53 -3.54 -0.78 -17.98
N ASN A 54 -4.79 -0.35 -17.84
CA ASN A 54 -5.50 0.48 -18.82
C ASN A 54 -5.57 1.97 -18.43
N GLY A 55 -5.01 2.36 -17.28
CA GLY A 55 -5.06 3.74 -16.81
C GLY A 55 -4.34 4.72 -17.74
N PRO A 56 -4.74 6.00 -17.72
CA PRO A 56 -4.11 7.02 -18.57
C PRO A 56 -2.61 7.11 -18.29
N GLY A 57 -1.82 7.03 -19.36
CA GLY A 57 -0.36 7.06 -19.26
C GLY A 57 0.26 5.80 -18.69
N SER A 58 -0.50 4.75 -18.46
CA SER A 58 0.04 3.47 -17.99
C SER A 58 0.91 2.82 -19.05
N ARG A 59 2.09 2.36 -18.62
CA ARG A 59 3.03 1.57 -19.42
C ARG A 59 3.26 0.21 -18.79
N LEU A 60 2.31 -0.23 -17.97
CA LEU A 60 2.40 -1.42 -17.14
C LEU A 60 1.28 -2.38 -17.48
N VAL A 61 1.54 -3.65 -17.35
CA VAL A 61 0.52 -4.70 -17.34
C VAL A 61 0.55 -5.36 -15.96
N ALA A 62 -0.53 -5.22 -15.21
CA ALA A 62 -0.64 -5.83 -13.89
C ALA A 62 -1.01 -7.31 -14.03
N LEU A 63 -0.15 -8.19 -13.53
CA LEU A 63 -0.31 -9.62 -13.68
C LEU A 63 -1.06 -10.29 -12.53
N GLY A 64 -0.96 -9.73 -11.34
CA GLY A 64 -1.61 -10.30 -10.16
C GLY A 64 -1.21 -9.62 -8.86
N TRP A 65 -1.74 -10.13 -7.75
CA TRP A 65 -1.51 -9.64 -6.41
C TRP A 65 -0.64 -10.62 -5.63
N MET A 66 0.20 -10.07 -4.74
CA MET A 66 0.99 -10.85 -3.81
C MET A 66 0.86 -10.24 -2.41
N ASP A 67 0.59 -11.08 -1.42
CA ASP A 67 0.56 -10.64 -0.03
C ASP A 67 1.98 -10.43 0.49
N ALA A 68 2.20 -9.32 1.17
CA ALA A 68 3.48 -8.99 1.81
C ALA A 68 3.41 -8.99 3.34
N GLY A 69 2.29 -9.41 3.92
CA GLY A 69 2.06 -9.41 5.37
C GLY A 69 1.73 -8.03 5.92
N THR A 70 1.81 -7.91 7.23
CA THR A 70 1.55 -6.68 7.95
C THR A 70 2.80 -5.82 8.10
N ARG A 71 2.60 -4.55 8.43
CA ARG A 71 3.71 -3.63 8.74
C ARG A 71 3.90 -3.53 10.23
N ASN A 72 5.16 -3.57 10.63
CA ASN A 72 5.57 -3.39 12.02
C ASN A 72 6.37 -2.11 12.15
N VAL A 73 6.34 -1.54 13.35
CA VAL A 73 7.15 -0.38 13.70
C VAL A 73 8.50 -0.86 14.20
N TYR A 74 9.57 -0.39 13.57
CA TYR A 74 10.94 -0.63 14.02
C TYR A 74 11.48 0.66 14.60
N ALA A 75 11.80 0.67 15.89
CA ALA A 75 12.21 1.87 16.60
C ALA A 75 13.38 1.57 17.55
N LYS A 76 14.14 2.62 17.89
CA LYS A 76 15.25 2.52 18.85
C LYS A 76 14.78 2.54 20.31
N LYS A 77 13.50 2.84 20.55
CA LYS A 77 12.87 2.83 21.86
C LYS A 77 11.59 2.00 21.82
N ALA A 78 11.13 1.56 22.98
CA ALA A 78 9.87 0.85 23.08
C ALA A 78 8.70 1.74 22.64
N VAL A 79 7.81 1.19 21.81
CA VAL A 79 6.60 1.83 21.37
C VAL A 79 5.44 0.92 21.75
N THR A 80 4.59 1.38 22.66
CA THR A 80 3.44 0.62 23.16
C THR A 80 2.10 1.14 22.67
N GLY A 81 2.08 2.36 22.12
CA GLY A 81 0.88 2.96 21.58
C GLY A 81 1.18 4.21 20.76
N PRO A 82 0.15 4.83 20.13
CA PRO A 82 0.33 6.00 19.27
C PRO A 82 1.02 7.19 19.94
N ALA A 83 0.79 7.40 21.26
CA ALA A 83 1.39 8.49 21.99
C ALA A 83 2.94 8.44 21.99
N ASP A 84 3.50 7.25 21.95
CA ASP A 84 4.96 7.05 21.93
C ASP A 84 5.60 7.45 20.59
N LEU A 85 4.80 7.63 19.55
CA LEU A 85 5.26 8.03 18.22
C LEU A 85 5.45 9.55 18.09
N LYS A 86 4.90 10.33 19.01
CA LYS A 86 4.95 11.79 18.96
C LYS A 86 6.39 12.30 18.96
N GLY A 87 6.68 13.16 18.00
CA GLY A 87 8.01 13.75 17.85
C GLY A 87 9.07 12.83 17.25
N MET A 88 8.70 11.59 16.89
CA MET A 88 9.65 10.68 16.24
C MET A 88 9.74 10.97 14.75
N LYS A 89 10.95 10.80 14.20
CA LYS A 89 11.17 10.80 12.76
C LYS A 89 11.04 9.38 12.26
N ILE A 90 9.95 9.10 11.56
CA ILE A 90 9.63 7.76 11.05
C ILE A 90 9.67 7.78 9.53
N ARG A 91 10.42 6.87 8.95
CA ARG A 91 10.46 6.71 7.50
C ARG A 91 9.22 5.93 7.05
N MET A 92 8.48 6.50 6.12
CA MET A 92 7.35 5.84 5.46
C MET A 92 7.63 5.71 3.96
N MET A 93 6.89 4.81 3.31
CA MET A 93 6.91 4.69 1.87
C MET A 93 6.43 6.00 1.23
N GLY A 94 6.96 6.35 0.06
CA GLY A 94 6.67 7.59 -0.66
C GLY A 94 5.22 7.66 -1.16
N ASN A 95 4.28 7.79 -0.25
CA ASN A 95 2.86 7.93 -0.52
C ASN A 95 2.27 8.91 0.50
N PRO A 96 1.65 10.02 0.05
CA PRO A 96 1.05 11.01 0.95
C PRO A 96 0.06 10.42 1.95
N LEU A 97 -0.69 9.38 1.57
CA LEU A 97 -1.64 8.71 2.45
C LEU A 97 -0.97 8.13 3.70
N PHE A 98 0.21 7.54 3.56
CA PHE A 98 0.95 7.00 4.71
C PHE A 98 1.46 8.11 5.63
N VAL A 99 1.92 9.21 5.05
CA VAL A 99 2.36 10.39 5.82
C VAL A 99 1.19 10.97 6.62
N GLU A 100 0.05 11.15 5.99
CA GLU A 100 -1.17 11.65 6.64
C GLU A 100 -1.66 10.69 7.74
N THR A 101 -1.59 9.38 7.50
CA THR A 101 -1.95 8.38 8.50
C THR A 101 -1.08 8.51 9.75
N MET A 102 0.23 8.63 9.58
CA MET A 102 1.14 8.79 10.70
C MET A 102 0.93 10.12 11.43
N ASN A 103 0.69 11.20 10.70
CA ASN A 103 0.40 12.50 11.30
C ASN A 103 -0.90 12.47 12.12
N ALA A 104 -1.90 11.72 11.67
CA ALA A 104 -3.15 11.56 12.40
C ALA A 104 -3.00 10.72 13.68
N MET A 105 -2.02 9.82 13.73
CA MET A 105 -1.75 8.99 14.90
C MET A 105 -0.87 9.68 15.96
N ALA A 106 -0.13 10.64 15.55
CA ALA A 106 0.83 11.37 16.37
C ALA A 106 0.56 12.87 16.31
#